data_f1b68bfa0ce6ec9f8b228eb6fb18e4e4
#
_entry.id   f1b68bfa0ce6ec9f8b228eb6fb18e4e4
#
_cell.length_a   1.000
_cell.length_b   1.000
_cell.length_c   1.000
_cell.angle_alpha   90.00
_cell.angle_beta   90.00
_cell.angle_gamma   90.00
#
_symmetry.space_group_name_H-M   'P 1'
#
loop_
_entity.id
_entity.type
_entity.pdbx_description
1 polymer ?
#
loop_
_entity_poly.entity_id
_entity_poly.type
_entity_poly.pdbx_seq_one_letter_code
_entity_poly.pdbx_strand_id
1 'polypeptide(L)'
;MGKTHACTDPHHHVHDAAGFVAAVERACNERGLRLTAIRARVLGLVAQAGRPIKAYDLLEQVREGEGAGAAAPPTVYRALDFLLANGFIHKLESINAFVACHHPNSAQHSVPFLICDRCHSATELEDASIVATLDAAARGLGFAPQAQTLEVHGRCARCARAR
;
A
#
# COMPACT_ATOMS: atom_id res chain seq x y z
N MET A 1 6.19 19.71 18.07
CA MET A 1 6.74 18.40 18.46
C MET A 1 5.76 17.32 18.05
N GLY A 2 5.87 16.84 16.81
CA GLY A 2 5.04 15.75 16.30
C GLY A 2 5.47 14.44 16.94
N LYS A 3 4.57 13.78 17.67
CA LYS A 3 4.78 12.42 18.15
C LYS A 3 4.77 11.51 16.92
N THR A 4 5.93 11.03 16.53
CA THR A 4 6.07 9.91 15.63
C THR A 4 5.49 8.69 16.33
N HIS A 5 4.27 8.31 16.00
CA HIS A 5 3.71 7.03 16.39
C HIS A 5 4.43 5.96 15.56
N ALA A 6 5.53 5.44 16.08
CA ALA A 6 6.07 4.19 15.59
C ALA A 6 4.99 3.13 15.82
N CYS A 7 4.37 2.64 14.75
CA CYS A 7 3.39 1.57 14.84
C CYS A 7 4.13 0.27 15.19
N THR A 8 4.02 -0.12 16.43
CA THR A 8 4.66 -1.35 16.98
C THR A 8 3.86 -2.62 16.70
N ASP A 9 2.72 -2.51 16.00
CA ASP A 9 1.91 -3.66 15.64
C ASP A 9 2.46 -4.31 14.35
N PRO A 10 2.97 -5.55 14.41
CA PRO A 10 3.45 -6.29 13.23
C PRO A 10 2.33 -6.65 12.24
N HIS A 11 1.09 -6.32 12.55
CA HIS A 11 -0.08 -6.47 11.70
C HIS A 11 -0.66 -5.10 11.33
N HIS A 12 0.20 -4.18 10.90
CA HIS A 12 -0.22 -2.86 10.47
C HIS A 12 -1.20 -2.97 9.31
N HIS A 13 -2.47 -2.86 9.62
CA HIS A 13 -3.57 -2.82 8.68
C HIS A 13 -4.47 -1.64 9.02
N VAL A 14 -5.15 -1.14 8.04
CA VAL A 14 -6.12 -0.06 8.23
C VAL A 14 -7.26 -0.61 9.08
N HIS A 15 -7.34 -0.21 10.35
CA HIS A 15 -8.38 -0.66 11.27
C HIS A 15 -9.78 -0.13 10.92
N ASP A 16 -9.84 1.01 10.25
CA ASP A 16 -11.07 1.64 9.77
C ASP A 16 -10.97 1.92 8.26
N ALA A 17 -11.41 0.96 7.46
CA ALA A 17 -11.38 1.08 6.01
C ALA A 17 -12.29 2.21 5.49
N ALA A 18 -13.42 2.47 6.13
CA ALA A 18 -14.32 3.54 5.74
C ALA A 18 -13.71 4.92 6.02
N GLY A 19 -13.12 5.09 7.20
CA GLY A 19 -12.39 6.30 7.56
C GLY A 19 -11.18 6.53 6.67
N PHE A 20 -10.48 5.48 6.26
CA PHE A 20 -9.37 5.56 5.32
C PHE A 20 -9.82 6.03 3.94
N VAL A 21 -10.88 5.44 3.38
CA VAL A 21 -11.46 5.89 2.10
C VAL A 21 -11.89 7.35 2.16
N ALA A 22 -12.54 7.78 3.25
CA ALA A 22 -12.91 9.17 3.45
C ALA A 22 -11.69 10.11 3.54
N ALA A 23 -10.60 9.67 4.16
CA ALA A 23 -9.34 10.45 4.21
C ALA A 23 -8.73 10.61 2.82
N VAL A 24 -8.71 9.54 2.02
CA VAL A 24 -8.23 9.58 0.63
C VAL A 24 -9.13 10.46 -0.24
N GLU A 25 -10.46 10.44 -0.03
CA GLU A 25 -11.38 11.32 -0.75
C GLU A 25 -11.09 12.79 -0.48
N ARG A 26 -10.84 13.16 0.79
CA ARG A 26 -10.41 14.52 1.15
C ARG A 26 -9.09 14.89 0.47
N ALA A 27 -8.09 14.00 0.53
CA ALA A 27 -6.80 14.22 -0.14
C ALA A 27 -6.93 14.37 -1.66
N CYS A 28 -7.83 13.63 -2.30
CA CYS A 28 -8.16 13.79 -3.71
C CYS A 28 -8.75 15.17 -3.99
N ASN A 29 -9.73 15.62 -3.19
CA ASN A 29 -10.36 16.93 -3.35
C ASN A 29 -9.35 18.06 -3.21
N GLU A 30 -8.47 18.00 -2.21
CA GLU A 30 -7.40 18.98 -1.98
C GLU A 30 -6.39 19.04 -3.14
N ARG A 31 -6.15 17.92 -3.82
CA ARG A 31 -5.23 17.80 -4.98
C ARG A 31 -5.93 18.00 -6.33
N GLY A 32 -7.23 18.31 -6.37
CA GLY A 32 -8.00 18.40 -7.61
C GLY A 32 -8.15 17.07 -8.35
N LEU A 33 -8.05 15.95 -7.64
CA LEU A 33 -8.20 14.60 -8.18
C LEU A 33 -9.64 14.11 -7.98
N ARG A 34 -10.08 13.18 -8.83
CA ARG A 34 -11.41 12.57 -8.70
C ARG A 34 -11.31 11.13 -8.23
N LEU A 35 -11.80 10.86 -7.02
CA LEU A 35 -12.00 9.50 -6.51
C LEU A 35 -13.37 8.98 -7.02
N THR A 36 -13.36 8.28 -8.16
CA THR A 36 -14.59 7.69 -8.71
C THR A 36 -15.08 6.52 -7.87
N ALA A 37 -16.37 6.14 -8.01
CA ALA A 37 -16.96 5.03 -7.25
C ALA A 37 -16.14 3.73 -7.36
N ILE A 38 -15.63 3.39 -8.55
CA ILE A 38 -14.80 2.19 -8.71
C ILE A 38 -13.44 2.32 -8.02
N ARG A 39 -12.81 3.49 -8.04
CA ARG A 39 -11.54 3.74 -7.32
C ARG A 39 -11.73 3.64 -5.81
N ALA A 40 -12.81 4.25 -5.28
CA ALA A 40 -13.17 4.16 -3.87
C ALA A 40 -13.45 2.71 -3.44
N ARG A 41 -14.14 1.95 -4.29
CA ARG A 41 -14.43 0.54 -4.03
C ARG A 41 -13.14 -0.30 -3.99
N VAL A 42 -12.28 -0.19 -5.00
CA VAL A 42 -10.99 -0.92 -5.04
C VAL A 42 -10.13 -0.55 -3.83
N LEU A 43 -10.05 0.74 -3.49
CA LEU A 43 -9.34 1.22 -2.30
C LEU A 43 -9.90 0.61 -1.01
N GLY A 44 -11.23 0.59 -0.86
CA GLY A 44 -11.91 -0.01 0.29
C GLY A 44 -11.60 -1.50 0.44
N LEU A 45 -11.58 -2.26 -0.66
CA LEU A 45 -11.23 -3.68 -0.65
C LEU A 45 -9.77 -3.91 -0.24
N VAL A 46 -8.83 -3.10 -0.75
CA VAL A 46 -7.42 -3.16 -0.34
C VAL A 46 -7.27 -2.85 1.14
N ALA A 47 -7.98 -1.83 1.65
CA ALA A 47 -7.95 -1.44 3.06
C ALA A 47 -8.57 -2.51 3.98
N GLN A 48 -9.66 -3.16 3.55
CA GLN A 48 -10.35 -4.21 4.32
C GLN A 48 -9.59 -5.53 4.36
N ALA A 49 -8.73 -5.79 3.38
CA ALA A 49 -8.03 -7.08 3.27
C ALA A 49 -7.15 -7.39 4.48
N GLY A 50 -6.64 -6.38 5.21
CA GLY A 50 -5.79 -6.55 6.40
C GLY A 50 -4.46 -7.28 6.15
N ARG A 51 -4.17 -7.60 4.89
CA ARG A 51 -2.95 -8.24 4.38
C ARG A 51 -2.80 -7.93 2.89
N PRO A 52 -1.62 -8.13 2.29
CA PRO A 52 -1.44 -7.95 0.87
C PRO A 52 -2.47 -8.74 0.05
N ILE A 53 -3.14 -8.05 -0.88
CA ILE A 53 -4.18 -8.63 -1.74
C ILE A 53 -3.73 -8.60 -3.19
N LYS A 54 -3.93 -9.70 -3.91
CA LYS A 54 -3.57 -9.80 -5.33
C LYS A 54 -4.62 -9.15 -6.22
N ALA A 55 -4.20 -8.69 -7.40
CA ALA A 55 -5.11 -8.10 -8.39
C ALA A 55 -6.26 -9.05 -8.78
N TYR A 56 -5.98 -10.35 -8.88
CA TYR A 56 -6.99 -11.35 -9.21
C TYR A 56 -8.09 -11.43 -8.13
N ASP A 57 -7.69 -11.47 -6.84
CA ASP A 57 -8.64 -11.53 -5.72
C ASP A 57 -9.48 -10.24 -5.65
N LEU A 58 -8.89 -9.09 -5.97
CA LEU A 58 -9.60 -7.81 -6.08
C LEU A 58 -10.63 -7.84 -7.21
N LEU A 59 -10.29 -8.41 -8.38
CA LEU A 59 -11.20 -8.56 -9.52
C LEU A 59 -12.43 -9.40 -9.15
N GLU A 60 -12.23 -10.51 -8.44
CA GLU A 60 -13.32 -11.37 -7.98
C GLU A 60 -14.23 -10.61 -6.99
N GLN A 61 -13.65 -9.97 -5.97
CA GLN A 61 -14.41 -9.21 -4.97
C GLN A 61 -15.15 -8.01 -5.56
N VAL A 62 -14.59 -7.35 -6.58
CA VAL A 62 -15.29 -6.29 -7.29
C VAL A 62 -16.50 -6.82 -8.05
N ARG A 63 -16.42 -8.04 -8.60
CA ARG A 63 -17.54 -8.67 -9.35
C ARG A 63 -18.66 -9.16 -8.44
N GLU A 64 -18.32 -9.66 -7.25
CA GLU A 64 -19.28 -10.24 -6.30
C GLU A 64 -20.14 -9.19 -5.58
N GLY A 65 -19.72 -7.94 -5.57
CA GLY A 65 -20.42 -6.91 -4.81
C GLY A 65 -21.63 -6.33 -5.54
N GLU A 66 -22.70 -6.08 -4.79
CA GLU A 66 -23.93 -5.46 -5.25
C GLU A 66 -23.69 -4.08 -5.88
N GLY A 67 -24.34 -3.83 -7.02
CA GLY A 67 -24.36 -2.52 -7.69
C GLY A 67 -23.19 -2.25 -8.65
N ALA A 68 -22.20 -3.14 -8.76
CA ALA A 68 -21.22 -3.06 -9.83
C ALA A 68 -21.73 -3.95 -10.98
N GLY A 69 -22.30 -3.35 -12.00
CA GLY A 69 -22.28 -3.99 -13.33
C GLY A 69 -20.85 -4.48 -13.51
N ALA A 70 -20.68 -5.75 -13.94
CA ALA A 70 -19.39 -6.44 -13.94
C ALA A 70 -18.26 -5.51 -14.40
N ALA A 71 -17.49 -4.96 -13.45
CA ALA A 71 -16.40 -4.06 -13.79
C ALA A 71 -15.41 -4.87 -14.61
N ALA A 72 -15.23 -4.49 -15.86
CA ALA A 72 -14.30 -5.18 -16.74
C ALA A 72 -12.87 -5.11 -16.10
N PRO A 73 -12.06 -6.17 -16.23
CA PRO A 73 -10.70 -6.19 -15.67
C PRO A 73 -9.90 -4.92 -15.95
N PRO A 74 -9.91 -4.31 -17.16
CA PRO A 74 -9.22 -3.06 -17.41
C PRO A 74 -9.65 -1.90 -16.53
N THR A 75 -10.89 -1.87 -16.08
CA THR A 75 -11.40 -0.81 -15.20
C THR A 75 -10.80 -0.90 -13.79
N VAL A 76 -10.65 -2.12 -13.27
CA VAL A 76 -10.01 -2.36 -11.97
C VAL A 76 -8.52 -2.04 -12.03
N TYR A 77 -7.82 -2.45 -13.09
CA TYR A 77 -6.40 -2.10 -13.27
C TYR A 77 -6.18 -0.60 -13.38
N ARG A 78 -7.02 0.14 -14.11
CA ARG A 78 -6.96 1.62 -14.16
C ARG A 78 -7.22 2.26 -12.79
N ALA A 79 -8.05 1.65 -11.96
CA ALA A 79 -8.26 2.10 -10.60
C ALA A 79 -7.00 1.87 -9.74
N LEU A 80 -6.37 0.69 -9.83
CA LEU A 80 -5.10 0.39 -9.16
C LEU A 80 -3.99 1.33 -9.61
N ASP A 81 -3.83 1.57 -10.90
CA ASP A 81 -2.83 2.50 -11.45
C ASP A 81 -3.02 3.92 -10.90
N PHE A 82 -4.27 4.40 -10.83
CA PHE A 82 -4.56 5.70 -10.24
C PHE A 82 -4.19 5.75 -8.75
N LEU A 83 -4.52 4.73 -7.98
CA LEU A 83 -4.26 4.67 -6.54
C LEU A 83 -2.76 4.59 -6.27
N LEU A 84 -2.01 3.81 -7.05
CA LEU A 84 -0.54 3.72 -7.00
C LEU A 84 0.11 5.06 -7.35
N ALA A 85 -0.28 5.65 -8.49
CA ALA A 85 0.29 6.90 -8.97
C ALA A 85 0.12 8.06 -8.00
N ASN A 86 -0.90 8.00 -7.14
CA ASN A 86 -1.19 9.03 -6.15
C ASN A 86 -0.75 8.66 -4.71
N GLY A 87 -0.08 7.52 -4.53
CA GLY A 87 0.46 7.12 -3.24
C GLY A 87 -0.59 6.68 -2.21
N PHE A 88 -1.77 6.25 -2.65
CA PHE A 88 -2.83 5.77 -1.76
C PHE A 88 -2.70 4.29 -1.43
N ILE A 89 -2.03 3.54 -2.28
CA ILE A 89 -1.67 2.13 -2.07
C ILE A 89 -0.22 1.91 -2.49
N HIS A 90 0.38 0.83 -2.01
CA HIS A 90 1.67 0.33 -2.45
C HIS A 90 1.52 -1.01 -3.14
N LYS A 91 2.38 -1.28 -4.12
CA LYS A 91 2.53 -2.59 -4.75
C LYS A 91 3.76 -3.28 -4.17
N LEU A 92 3.59 -4.50 -3.71
CA LEU A 92 4.67 -5.38 -3.30
C LEU A 92 5.06 -6.22 -4.51
N GLU A 93 6.19 -5.86 -5.13
CA GLU A 93 6.60 -6.42 -6.43
C GLU A 93 6.96 -7.91 -6.33
N SER A 94 7.63 -8.32 -5.23
CA SER A 94 8.07 -9.71 -5.04
C SER A 94 6.93 -10.71 -4.94
N ILE A 95 5.75 -10.27 -4.46
CA ILE A 95 4.57 -11.13 -4.29
C ILE A 95 3.40 -10.72 -5.17
N ASN A 96 3.59 -9.67 -6.00
CA ASN A 96 2.59 -9.10 -6.90
C ASN A 96 1.24 -8.83 -6.21
N ALA A 97 1.28 -8.10 -5.10
CA ALA A 97 0.13 -7.79 -4.26
C ALA A 97 0.10 -6.32 -3.87
N PHE A 98 -1.05 -5.85 -3.37
CA PHE A 98 -1.29 -4.45 -3.02
C PHE A 98 -1.61 -4.33 -1.54
N VAL A 99 -1.17 -3.22 -0.94
CA VAL A 99 -1.46 -2.84 0.44
C VAL A 99 -1.87 -1.37 0.50
N ALA A 100 -2.71 -0.99 1.46
CA ALA A 100 -3.07 0.40 1.68
C ALA A 100 -1.87 1.19 2.24
N CYS A 101 -1.70 2.43 1.79
CA CYS A 101 -0.69 3.34 2.34
C CYS A 101 -1.21 3.96 3.65
N HIS A 102 -0.41 3.91 4.73
CA HIS A 102 -0.83 4.49 6.01
C HIS A 102 -0.77 6.02 6.05
N HIS A 103 -0.08 6.65 5.11
CA HIS A 103 0.09 8.09 5.03
C HIS A 103 -0.41 8.66 3.70
N PRO A 104 -1.73 8.60 3.40
CA PRO A 104 -2.28 9.00 2.10
C PRO A 104 -2.11 10.50 1.81
N ASN A 105 -1.76 11.30 2.81
CA ASN A 105 -1.52 12.74 2.68
C ASN A 105 -0.05 13.08 2.40
N SER A 106 0.88 12.13 2.54
CA SER A 106 2.28 12.35 2.19
C SER A 106 2.46 12.29 0.66
N ALA A 107 3.39 13.10 0.15
CA ALA A 107 3.83 12.95 -1.23
C ALA A 107 4.31 11.51 -1.46
N GLN A 108 4.24 11.06 -2.71
CA GLN A 108 4.73 9.74 -3.13
C GLN A 108 6.08 9.45 -2.45
N HIS A 109 6.10 8.45 -1.57
CA HIS A 109 7.28 8.12 -0.79
C HIS A 109 7.65 6.65 -1.00
N SER A 110 8.93 6.43 -1.11
CA SER A 110 9.48 5.08 -1.12
C SER A 110 9.61 4.62 0.32
N VAL A 111 8.94 3.53 0.67
CA VAL A 111 9.06 2.92 2.00
C VAL A 111 9.47 1.46 1.87
N PRO A 112 10.38 1.00 2.71
CA PRO A 112 10.71 -0.42 2.80
C PRO A 112 9.55 -1.23 3.39
N PHE A 113 9.37 -2.45 2.89
CA PHE A 113 8.41 -3.40 3.43
C PHE A 113 9.10 -4.63 4.02
N LEU A 114 8.63 -5.07 5.19
CA LEU A 114 8.99 -6.35 5.79
C LEU A 114 7.87 -7.34 5.49
N ILE A 115 8.16 -8.40 4.75
CA ILE A 115 7.18 -9.39 4.29
C ILE A 115 7.42 -10.72 5.00
N CYS A 116 6.39 -11.25 5.67
CA CYS A 116 6.48 -12.52 6.35
C CYS A 116 6.14 -13.68 5.40
N ASP A 117 7.10 -14.56 5.14
CA ASP A 117 6.91 -15.72 4.25
C ASP A 117 5.93 -16.76 4.80
N ARG A 118 5.63 -16.74 6.12
CA ARG A 118 4.73 -17.73 6.74
C ARG A 118 3.27 -17.28 6.79
N CYS A 119 3.00 -16.02 7.22
CA CYS A 119 1.63 -15.52 7.35
C CYS A 119 1.26 -14.48 6.29
N HIS A 120 2.21 -14.15 5.40
CA HIS A 120 2.05 -13.19 4.30
C HIS A 120 1.62 -11.78 4.76
N SER A 121 1.85 -11.43 6.04
CA SER A 121 1.70 -10.04 6.47
C SER A 121 2.82 -9.19 5.89
N ALA A 122 2.51 -7.96 5.56
CA ALA A 122 3.49 -6.94 5.18
C ALA A 122 3.41 -5.79 6.17
N THR A 123 4.56 -5.27 6.56
CA THR A 123 4.70 -4.14 7.47
C THR A 123 5.54 -3.07 6.79
N GLU A 124 5.01 -1.87 6.73
CA GLU A 124 5.73 -0.69 6.26
C GLU A 124 6.79 -0.30 7.31
N LEU A 125 8.03 -0.13 6.88
CA LEU A 125 9.11 0.29 7.76
C LEU A 125 9.29 1.81 7.65
N GLU A 126 8.77 2.53 8.63
CA GLU A 126 8.80 4.00 8.68
C GLU A 126 10.17 4.52 9.17
N ASP A 127 11.21 4.29 8.38
CA ASP A 127 12.55 4.80 8.65
C ASP A 127 13.13 5.47 7.40
N ALA A 128 13.00 6.79 7.33
CA ALA A 128 13.50 7.59 6.22
C ALA A 128 15.04 7.50 6.05
N SER A 129 15.77 7.11 7.09
CA SER A 129 17.24 7.01 7.04
C SER A 129 17.70 5.89 6.11
N ILE A 130 16.92 4.80 6.00
CA ILE A 130 17.22 3.66 5.14
C ILE A 130 17.17 4.08 3.68
N VAL A 131 16.09 4.74 3.29
CA VAL A 131 15.89 5.25 1.91
C VAL A 131 16.96 6.28 1.57
N ALA A 132 17.25 7.23 2.49
CA ALA A 132 18.27 8.25 2.30
C ALA A 132 19.67 7.64 2.16
N THR A 133 19.99 6.61 2.93
CA THR A 133 21.27 5.90 2.86
C THR A 133 21.46 5.21 1.52
N LEU A 134 20.43 4.53 1.04
CA LEU A 134 20.45 3.86 -0.25
C LEU A 134 20.59 4.88 -1.40
N ASP A 135 19.87 5.99 -1.35
CA ASP A 135 19.94 7.08 -2.33
C ASP A 135 21.35 7.70 -2.36
N ALA A 136 21.92 7.99 -1.20
CA ALA A 136 23.28 8.53 -1.08
C ALA A 136 24.33 7.56 -1.65
N ALA A 137 24.22 6.27 -1.33
CA ALA A 137 25.13 5.25 -1.85
C ALA A 137 25.04 5.13 -3.39
N ALA A 138 23.84 5.14 -3.94
CA ALA A 138 23.61 5.12 -5.39
C ALA A 138 24.23 6.35 -6.09
N ARG A 139 24.00 7.53 -5.56
CA ARG A 139 24.58 8.79 -6.08
C ARG A 139 26.11 8.79 -5.98
N GLY A 140 26.68 8.21 -4.92
CA GLY A 140 28.12 8.05 -4.78
C GLY A 140 28.77 7.20 -5.88
N LEU A 141 27.98 6.33 -6.51
CA LEU A 141 28.37 5.55 -7.68
C LEU A 141 28.05 6.24 -9.03
N GLY A 142 27.60 7.49 -9.01
CA GLY A 142 27.16 8.21 -10.21
C GLY A 142 25.79 7.79 -10.75
N PHE A 143 25.03 7.01 -9.95
CA PHE A 143 23.69 6.56 -10.33
C PHE A 143 22.64 7.60 -9.91
N ALA A 144 21.67 7.89 -10.79
CA ALA A 144 20.55 8.79 -10.51
C ALA A 144 19.27 7.97 -10.24
N PRO A 145 18.91 7.67 -8.98
CA PRO A 145 17.72 6.89 -8.65
C PRO A 145 16.46 7.62 -9.11
N GLN A 146 15.55 6.90 -9.78
CA GLN A 146 14.25 7.42 -10.20
C GLN A 146 13.11 6.76 -9.41
N ALA A 147 13.28 5.51 -9.00
CA ALA A 147 12.35 4.78 -8.16
C ALA A 147 13.12 3.82 -7.26
N GLN A 148 12.58 3.54 -6.09
CA GLN A 148 13.16 2.60 -5.15
C GLN A 148 12.07 1.63 -4.69
N THR A 149 12.38 0.34 -4.73
CA THR A 149 11.57 -0.72 -4.13
C THR A 149 12.48 -1.51 -3.20
N LEU A 150 12.13 -1.55 -1.91
CA LEU A 150 12.89 -2.29 -0.92
C LEU A 150 11.95 -3.23 -0.16
N GLU A 151 12.14 -4.52 -0.35
CA GLU A 151 11.36 -5.58 0.28
C GLU A 151 12.29 -6.56 0.97
N VAL A 152 12.01 -6.82 2.25
CA VAL A 152 12.79 -7.74 3.07
C VAL A 152 11.89 -8.91 3.47
N HIS A 153 12.27 -10.10 3.05
CA HIS A 153 11.56 -11.34 3.33
C HIS A 153 12.09 -12.03 4.58
N GLY A 154 11.18 -12.61 5.37
CA GLY A 154 11.56 -13.31 6.59
C GLY A 154 10.37 -13.81 7.39
N ARG A 155 10.51 -13.91 8.70
CA ARG A 155 9.42 -14.32 9.61
C ARG A 155 9.14 -13.19 10.60
N CYS A 156 7.88 -12.78 10.69
CA CYS A 156 7.46 -11.83 11.72
C CYS A 156 7.63 -12.43 13.13
N ALA A 157 7.67 -11.59 14.15
CA ALA A 157 7.89 -12.00 15.54
C ALA A 157 6.92 -13.10 16.00
N ARG A 158 5.64 -13.03 15.57
CA ARG A 158 4.63 -14.04 15.87
C ARG A 158 4.97 -15.39 15.21
N CYS A 159 5.34 -15.37 13.95
CA CYS A 159 5.66 -16.58 13.20
C CYS A 159 7.02 -17.18 13.56
N ALA A 160 7.95 -16.37 14.06
CA ALA A 160 9.24 -16.85 14.56
C ALA A 160 9.10 -17.59 15.91
N ARG A 161 8.14 -17.19 16.75
CA ARG A 161 7.87 -17.84 18.06
C ARG A 161 6.99 -19.08 17.95
N ALA A 162 6.17 -19.20 16.93
CA ALA A 162 5.33 -20.36 16.68
C ALA A 162 6.17 -21.47 16.01
N ARG A 163 6.62 -22.44 16.83
CA ARG A 163 7.27 -23.68 16.38
C ARG A 163 6.33 -24.57 15.59
#